data_8af7b083e280fc6e980179f243e48072
#
_entry.id   8af7b083e280fc6e980179f243e48072
#
_cell.length_a   1.000
_cell.length_b   1.000
_cell.length_c   1.000
_cell.angle_alpha   90.00
_cell.angle_beta   90.00
_cell.angle_gamma   90.00
#
_symmetry.space_group_name_H-M   'P 1'
#
loop_
_entity.id
_entity.type
_entity.pdbx_description
1 polymer ?
#
loop_
_entity_poly.entity_id
_entity_poly.type
_entity_poly.pdbx_seq_one_letter_code
_entity_poly.pdbx_strand_id
1 'polypeptide(L)'
;GVEMTTGPLGQGVATAVGMAMAARYERGLLDPTAPTNTSIFDHSIWVICSDGDLQEGVSAEASSLAGTQELGNLNVIYDDNRISIEGDTHNAFTEDVAARYRAYGWHVIEVPALATGNIDLVSLDAAMVAAKKETAKPTLIRMHSVIAWPAPKAQGTASSHGSALGVDEIKATKIALGLNPDEDFAMP
;
A
#
# COMPACT_ATOMS: atom_id res chain seq x y z
N GLY A 1 -4.33 -6.17 14.25
CA GLY A 1 -4.32 -7.25 13.30
C GLY A 1 -4.54 -6.76 11.89
N VAL A 2 -4.80 -7.67 11.02
CA VAL A 2 -5.24 -7.40 9.66
C VAL A 2 -6.73 -7.70 9.61
N GLU A 3 -7.55 -6.68 9.42
CA GLU A 3 -9.01 -6.80 9.47
C GLU A 3 -9.57 -7.36 8.16
N MET A 4 -8.88 -7.12 7.03
CA MET A 4 -9.35 -7.55 5.73
C MET A 4 -8.19 -7.86 4.77
N THR A 5 -8.30 -8.99 4.08
CA THR A 5 -7.44 -9.37 2.96
C THR A 5 -8.34 -9.75 1.80
N THR A 6 -8.10 -9.18 0.61
CA THR A 6 -8.99 -9.38 -0.54
C THR A 6 -8.27 -10.04 -1.72
N GLY A 7 -8.94 -11.01 -2.37
CA GLY A 7 -8.58 -11.49 -3.68
C GLY A 7 -9.21 -10.65 -4.79
N PRO A 8 -10.49 -10.25 -4.69
CA PRO A 8 -11.10 -9.29 -5.61
C PRO A 8 -10.40 -7.94 -5.52
N LEU A 9 -9.82 -7.49 -6.65
CA LEU A 9 -9.05 -6.26 -6.74
C LEU A 9 -9.92 -5.01 -6.45
N GLY A 10 -9.32 -4.01 -5.82
CA GLY A 10 -9.97 -2.74 -5.46
C GLY A 10 -10.90 -2.79 -4.25
N GLN A 11 -11.38 -3.97 -3.87
CA GLN A 11 -12.31 -4.13 -2.74
C GLN A 11 -11.68 -3.70 -1.41
N GLY A 12 -10.40 -3.98 -1.20
CA GLY A 12 -9.67 -3.59 0.00
C GLY A 12 -9.60 -2.07 0.15
N VAL A 13 -9.28 -1.36 -0.92
CA VAL A 13 -9.24 0.11 -0.95
C VAL A 13 -10.62 0.70 -0.64
N ALA A 14 -11.67 0.20 -1.31
CA ALA A 14 -13.03 0.69 -1.09
C ALA A 14 -13.52 0.41 0.35
N THR A 15 -13.21 -0.77 0.89
CA THR A 15 -13.54 -1.13 2.28
C THR A 15 -12.85 -0.22 3.28
N ALA A 16 -11.58 0.10 3.07
CA ALA A 16 -10.83 0.99 3.94
C ALA A 16 -11.40 2.42 3.95
N VAL A 17 -11.89 2.90 2.82
CA VAL A 17 -12.64 4.18 2.77
C VAL A 17 -13.87 4.11 3.67
N GLY A 18 -14.65 3.02 3.58
CA GLY A 18 -15.80 2.79 4.47
C GLY A 18 -15.41 2.72 5.95
N MET A 19 -14.32 2.03 6.29
CA MET A 19 -13.80 1.95 7.66
C MET A 19 -13.37 3.33 8.19
N ALA A 20 -12.70 4.15 7.35
CA ALA A 20 -12.29 5.49 7.73
C ALA A 20 -13.50 6.42 7.98
N MET A 21 -14.56 6.28 7.17
CA MET A 21 -15.83 6.99 7.40
C MET A 21 -16.50 6.54 8.70
N ALA A 22 -16.54 5.23 8.95
CA ALA A 22 -17.13 4.65 10.17
C ALA A 22 -16.40 5.16 11.43
N ALA A 23 -15.08 5.14 11.44
CA ALA A 23 -14.28 5.65 12.55
C ALA A 23 -14.57 7.13 12.84
N ARG A 24 -14.68 7.97 11.82
CA ARG A 24 -15.09 9.37 11.99
C ARG A 24 -16.52 9.52 12.51
N TYR A 25 -17.44 8.68 12.05
CA TYR A 25 -18.82 8.67 12.53
C TYR A 25 -18.88 8.29 14.02
N GLU A 26 -18.22 7.22 14.41
CA GLU A 26 -18.15 6.77 15.81
C GLU A 26 -17.52 7.84 16.72
N ARG A 27 -16.44 8.44 16.27
CA ARG A 27 -15.77 9.54 16.95
C ARG A 27 -16.72 10.73 17.14
N GLY A 28 -17.45 11.11 16.10
CA GLY A 28 -18.45 12.21 16.18
C GLY A 28 -19.64 11.90 17.08
N LEU A 29 -20.04 10.64 17.17
CA LEU A 29 -21.16 10.20 17.99
C LEU A 29 -20.80 10.01 19.46
N LEU A 30 -19.64 9.39 19.73
CA LEU A 30 -19.30 8.89 21.07
C LEU A 30 -18.33 9.82 21.83
N ASP A 31 -17.52 10.60 21.10
CA ASP A 31 -16.53 11.49 21.71
C ASP A 31 -16.32 12.80 20.91
N PRO A 32 -17.41 13.57 20.67
CA PRO A 32 -17.36 14.72 19.74
C PRO A 32 -16.50 15.89 20.24
N THR A 33 -16.23 15.97 21.55
CA THR A 33 -15.54 17.11 22.17
C THR A 33 -14.06 16.87 22.45
N ALA A 34 -13.57 15.64 22.26
CA ALA A 34 -12.16 15.33 22.47
C ALA A 34 -11.26 16.15 21.53
N PRO A 35 -10.12 16.65 21.98
CA PRO A 35 -9.12 17.22 21.09
C PRO A 35 -8.66 16.21 20.04
N THR A 36 -8.25 16.67 18.85
CA THR A 36 -7.74 15.84 17.79
C THR A 36 -6.58 14.97 18.29
N ASN A 37 -6.55 13.71 17.90
CA ASN A 37 -5.58 12.69 18.30
C ASN A 37 -5.56 12.32 19.80
N THR A 38 -6.64 12.57 20.52
CA THR A 38 -6.76 12.18 21.93
C THR A 38 -7.90 11.20 22.20
N SER A 39 -8.82 11.04 21.27
CA SER A 39 -9.91 10.06 21.36
C SER A 39 -9.42 8.65 21.00
N ILE A 40 -9.98 7.63 21.66
CA ILE A 40 -9.76 6.23 21.28
C ILE A 40 -10.32 5.92 19.87
N PHE A 41 -11.20 6.77 19.35
CA PHE A 41 -11.76 6.69 17.99
C PHE A 41 -10.91 7.41 16.94
N ASP A 42 -9.84 8.11 17.33
CA ASP A 42 -8.90 8.78 16.42
C ASP A 42 -7.84 7.77 15.87
N HIS A 43 -8.26 6.55 15.50
CA HIS A 43 -7.37 5.57 14.93
C HIS A 43 -7.21 5.75 13.41
N SER A 44 -6.04 5.40 12.90
CA SER A 44 -5.73 5.44 11.49
C SER A 44 -6.10 4.11 10.81
N ILE A 45 -6.64 4.20 9.60
CA ILE A 45 -6.85 3.07 8.70
C ILE A 45 -5.68 3.01 7.72
N TRP A 46 -5.04 1.85 7.62
CA TRP A 46 -3.92 1.59 6.72
C TRP A 46 -4.28 0.53 5.70
N VAL A 47 -3.90 0.76 4.45
CA VAL A 47 -4.10 -0.17 3.33
C VAL A 47 -2.80 -0.35 2.58
N ILE A 48 -2.51 -1.56 2.17
CA ILE A 48 -1.51 -1.86 1.14
C ILE A 48 -2.26 -2.32 -0.10
N CYS A 49 -2.00 -1.71 -1.23
CA CYS A 49 -2.58 -2.06 -2.53
C CYS A 49 -1.50 -2.04 -3.62
N SER A 50 -1.79 -2.63 -4.76
CA SER A 50 -0.87 -2.66 -5.89
C SER A 50 -1.51 -2.13 -7.18
N ASP A 51 -0.80 -2.25 -8.30
CA ASP A 51 -1.22 -1.72 -9.60
C ASP A 51 -2.64 -2.20 -9.99
N GLY A 52 -2.92 -3.50 -9.84
CA GLY A 52 -4.21 -4.08 -10.17
C GLY A 52 -5.36 -3.50 -9.38
N ASP A 53 -5.16 -3.24 -8.09
CA ASP A 53 -6.19 -2.59 -7.26
C ASP A 53 -6.54 -1.19 -7.76
N LEU A 54 -5.55 -0.43 -8.21
CA LEU A 54 -5.75 0.95 -8.66
C LEU A 54 -6.25 1.08 -10.10
N GLN A 55 -6.25 -0.02 -10.86
CA GLN A 55 -6.89 -0.12 -12.18
C GLN A 55 -8.40 -0.32 -12.06
N GLU A 56 -8.89 -0.82 -10.94
CA GLU A 56 -10.31 -1.07 -10.73
C GLU A 56 -11.12 0.23 -10.57
N GLY A 57 -12.28 0.30 -11.22
CA GLY A 57 -13.18 1.46 -11.15
C GLY A 57 -13.62 1.78 -9.73
N VAL A 58 -13.90 0.74 -8.91
CA VAL A 58 -14.33 0.92 -7.52
C VAL A 58 -13.25 1.63 -6.67
N SER A 59 -11.97 1.39 -6.93
CA SER A 59 -10.89 2.11 -6.25
C SER A 59 -10.88 3.59 -6.61
N ALA A 60 -11.10 3.93 -7.88
CA ALA A 60 -11.15 5.30 -8.35
C ALA A 60 -12.33 6.07 -7.71
N GLU A 61 -13.52 5.48 -7.71
CA GLU A 61 -14.73 6.06 -7.11
C GLU A 61 -14.58 6.24 -5.59
N ALA A 62 -14.11 5.20 -4.88
CA ALA A 62 -13.88 5.25 -3.44
C ALA A 62 -12.81 6.29 -3.07
N SER A 63 -11.70 6.37 -3.83
CA SER A 63 -10.63 7.34 -3.58
C SER A 63 -11.10 8.78 -3.84
N SER A 64 -11.92 9.01 -4.85
CA SER A 64 -12.54 10.31 -5.10
C SER A 64 -13.46 10.72 -3.92
N LEU A 65 -14.27 9.78 -3.41
CA LEU A 65 -15.11 10.00 -2.24
C LEU A 65 -14.26 10.33 -1.00
N ALA A 66 -13.18 9.58 -0.77
CA ALA A 66 -12.28 9.81 0.36
C ALA A 66 -11.65 11.21 0.35
N GLY A 67 -11.23 11.68 -0.83
CA GLY A 67 -10.73 13.06 -0.99
C GLY A 67 -11.83 14.10 -0.72
N THR A 68 -13.03 13.89 -1.27
CA THR A 68 -14.19 14.78 -1.04
C THR A 68 -14.58 14.85 0.43
N GLN A 69 -14.48 13.73 1.15
CA GLN A 69 -14.79 13.64 2.58
C GLN A 69 -13.61 14.05 3.48
N GLU A 70 -12.46 14.39 2.90
CA GLU A 70 -11.26 14.79 3.65
C GLU A 70 -10.89 13.76 4.75
N LEU A 71 -10.81 12.46 4.39
CA LEU A 71 -10.58 11.36 5.34
C LEU A 71 -9.12 11.31 5.81
N GLY A 72 -8.69 12.27 6.64
CA GLY A 72 -7.31 12.36 7.14
C GLY A 72 -6.85 11.19 8.01
N ASN A 73 -7.75 10.29 8.39
CA ASN A 73 -7.42 9.04 9.09
C ASN A 73 -7.17 7.85 8.14
N LEU A 74 -7.23 8.05 6.81
CA LEU A 74 -6.98 7.03 5.79
C LEU A 74 -5.60 7.17 5.17
N ASN A 75 -4.81 6.10 5.21
CA ASN A 75 -3.47 6.03 4.65
C ASN A 75 -3.35 4.82 3.74
N VAL A 76 -2.96 5.03 2.50
CA VAL A 76 -2.81 3.98 1.48
C VAL A 76 -1.35 3.91 1.07
N ILE A 77 -0.74 2.73 1.17
CA ILE A 77 0.58 2.43 0.60
C ILE A 77 0.34 1.73 -0.73
N TYR A 78 0.72 2.38 -1.81
CA TYR A 78 0.68 1.82 -3.14
C TYR A 78 2.04 1.21 -3.49
N ASP A 79 2.07 -0.12 -3.62
CA ASP A 79 3.22 -0.88 -4.11
C ASP A 79 3.29 -0.78 -5.65
N ASP A 80 4.03 0.23 -6.10
CA ASP A 80 4.25 0.53 -7.53
C ASP A 80 5.43 -0.31 -8.04
N ASN A 81 5.17 -1.57 -8.36
CA ASN A 81 6.16 -2.50 -8.92
C ASN A 81 6.03 -2.70 -10.43
N ARG A 82 4.97 -2.18 -11.05
CA ARG A 82 4.69 -2.20 -12.49
C ARG A 82 4.57 -3.58 -13.13
N ILE A 83 4.27 -4.60 -12.33
CA ILE A 83 4.10 -5.97 -12.82
C ILE A 83 2.67 -6.44 -12.57
N SER A 84 2.09 -7.06 -13.57
CA SER A 84 0.82 -7.79 -13.51
C SER A 84 1.04 -9.26 -13.90
N ILE A 85 -0.04 -10.06 -13.87
CA ILE A 85 0.00 -11.50 -14.23
C ILE A 85 0.62 -11.74 -15.61
N GLU A 86 0.27 -10.90 -16.60
CA GLU A 86 0.68 -11.10 -17.99
C GLU A 86 1.96 -10.32 -18.39
N GLY A 87 2.51 -9.52 -17.48
CA GLY A 87 3.70 -8.72 -17.78
C GLY A 87 3.70 -7.34 -17.15
N ASP A 88 4.40 -6.42 -17.81
CA ASP A 88 4.46 -5.02 -17.40
C ASP A 88 3.08 -4.36 -17.51
N THR A 89 2.71 -3.59 -16.49
CA THR A 89 1.43 -2.85 -16.46
C THR A 89 1.26 -1.85 -17.59
N HIS A 90 2.36 -1.43 -18.24
CA HIS A 90 2.33 -0.50 -19.38
C HIS A 90 1.38 -0.92 -20.51
N ASN A 91 1.11 -2.21 -20.65
CA ASN A 91 0.17 -2.71 -21.65
C ASN A 91 -1.28 -2.28 -21.42
N ALA A 92 -1.64 -1.95 -20.18
CA ALA A 92 -3.02 -1.63 -19.79
C ALA A 92 -3.14 -0.37 -18.90
N PHE A 93 -2.05 0.12 -18.32
CA PHE A 93 -2.08 1.13 -17.28
C PHE A 93 -0.85 2.05 -17.36
N THR A 94 -1.03 3.22 -17.94
CA THR A 94 0.08 4.17 -18.22
C THR A 94 -0.10 5.52 -17.56
N GLU A 95 -1.12 5.69 -16.75
CA GLU A 95 -1.43 6.97 -16.11
C GLU A 95 -0.47 7.31 -14.98
N ASP A 96 -0.37 8.61 -14.67
CA ASP A 96 0.30 9.10 -13.47
C ASP A 96 -0.65 8.98 -12.27
N VAL A 97 -0.52 7.89 -11.51
CA VAL A 97 -1.32 7.64 -10.32
C VAL A 97 -1.15 8.74 -9.27
N ALA A 98 0.06 9.25 -9.08
CA ALA A 98 0.31 10.33 -8.13
C ALA A 98 -0.44 11.62 -8.52
N ALA A 99 -0.44 11.98 -9.80
CA ALA A 99 -1.19 13.12 -10.30
C ALA A 99 -2.72 12.90 -10.15
N ARG A 100 -3.22 11.70 -10.44
CA ARG A 100 -4.63 11.33 -10.24
C ARG A 100 -5.06 11.53 -8.80
N TYR A 101 -4.30 11.02 -7.83
CA TYR A 101 -4.62 11.15 -6.41
C TYR A 101 -4.52 12.60 -5.92
N ARG A 102 -3.55 13.39 -6.41
CA ARG A 102 -3.51 14.84 -6.17
C ARG A 102 -4.79 15.53 -6.68
N ALA A 103 -5.31 15.11 -7.84
CA ALA A 103 -6.56 15.64 -8.39
C ALA A 103 -7.79 15.24 -7.55
N TYR A 104 -7.77 14.09 -6.86
CA TYR A 104 -8.79 13.73 -5.87
C TYR A 104 -8.70 14.54 -4.57
N GLY A 105 -7.68 15.37 -4.38
CA GLY A 105 -7.46 16.16 -3.18
C GLY A 105 -6.66 15.45 -2.09
N TRP A 106 -6.01 14.34 -2.40
CA TRP A 106 -5.16 13.60 -1.46
C TRP A 106 -3.80 14.27 -1.22
N HIS A 107 -3.27 14.06 -0.04
CA HIS A 107 -1.84 14.22 0.23
C HIS A 107 -1.07 13.04 -0.40
N VAL A 108 -0.03 13.34 -1.18
CA VAL A 108 0.72 12.30 -1.91
C VAL A 108 2.19 12.42 -1.58
N ILE A 109 2.77 11.31 -1.13
CA ILE A 109 4.20 11.15 -0.83
C ILE A 109 4.77 10.09 -1.77
N GLU A 110 5.92 10.35 -2.36
CA GLU A 110 6.61 9.40 -3.23
C GLU A 110 7.87 8.88 -2.53
N VAL A 111 7.99 7.55 -2.43
CA VAL A 111 9.14 6.85 -1.86
C VAL A 111 9.85 6.12 -3.01
N PRO A 112 11.03 6.59 -3.45
CA PRO A 112 11.77 5.97 -4.53
C PRO A 112 12.38 4.64 -4.09
N ALA A 113 12.55 3.69 -5.01
CA ALA A 113 13.38 2.52 -4.77
C ALA A 113 14.86 2.91 -4.65
N LEU A 114 15.63 2.17 -3.86
CA LEU A 114 17.08 2.27 -3.85
C LEU A 114 17.66 1.77 -5.19
N ALA A 115 18.88 2.18 -5.51
CA ALA A 115 19.58 1.71 -6.71
C ALA A 115 19.75 0.18 -6.77
N THR A 116 19.68 -0.49 -5.62
CA THR A 116 19.69 -1.95 -5.50
C THR A 116 18.37 -2.63 -5.86
N GLY A 117 17.29 -1.87 -6.05
CA GLY A 117 15.92 -2.38 -6.20
C GLY A 117 15.19 -2.61 -4.86
N ASN A 118 15.87 -2.45 -3.73
CA ASN A 118 15.23 -2.55 -2.42
C ASN A 118 14.40 -1.31 -2.10
N ILE A 119 13.42 -1.48 -1.22
CA ILE A 119 12.65 -0.37 -0.66
C ILE A 119 13.57 0.47 0.24
N ASP A 120 13.48 1.79 0.11
CA ASP A 120 14.12 2.72 1.05
C ASP A 120 13.29 2.79 2.34
N LEU A 121 13.64 1.94 3.31
CA LEU A 121 12.92 1.85 4.59
C LEU A 121 12.98 3.15 5.40
N VAL A 122 14.04 3.93 5.27
CA VAL A 122 14.17 5.22 5.97
C VAL A 122 13.18 6.23 5.41
N SER A 123 13.11 6.32 4.07
CA SER A 123 12.13 7.18 3.40
C SER A 123 10.69 6.71 3.63
N LEU A 124 10.46 5.39 3.66
CA LEU A 124 9.13 4.83 3.94
C LEU A 124 8.68 5.16 5.36
N ASP A 125 9.53 4.97 6.37
CA ASP A 125 9.22 5.33 7.76
C ASP A 125 8.89 6.82 7.89
N ALA A 126 9.72 7.68 7.29
CA ALA A 126 9.46 9.12 7.27
C ALA A 126 8.11 9.48 6.60
N ALA A 127 7.77 8.79 5.50
CA ALA A 127 6.50 8.96 4.81
C ALA A 127 5.30 8.53 5.68
N MET A 128 5.42 7.40 6.40
CA MET A 128 4.38 6.93 7.32
C MET A 128 4.19 7.88 8.50
N VAL A 129 5.28 8.44 9.05
CA VAL A 129 5.21 9.46 10.10
C VAL A 129 4.55 10.75 9.58
N ALA A 130 4.85 11.17 8.35
CA ALA A 130 4.23 12.34 7.72
C ALA A 130 2.74 12.10 7.46
N ALA A 131 2.37 10.92 6.97
CA ALA A 131 0.99 10.52 6.74
C ALA A 131 0.14 10.59 8.02
N LYS A 132 0.66 10.10 9.14
CA LYS A 132 -0.03 10.19 10.44
C LYS A 132 -0.21 11.62 10.96
N LYS A 133 0.61 12.55 10.52
CA LYS A 133 0.50 13.98 10.90
C LYS A 133 -0.49 14.73 10.02
N GLU A 134 -0.76 14.23 8.81
CA GLU A 134 -1.76 14.82 7.92
C GLU A 134 -3.15 14.38 8.36
N THR A 135 -3.92 15.31 8.92
CA THR A 135 -5.25 15.02 9.47
C THR A 135 -6.40 15.63 8.66
N ALA A 136 -6.07 16.44 7.65
CA ALA A 136 -7.07 17.14 6.83
C ALA A 136 -7.34 16.40 5.49
N LYS A 137 -6.46 15.49 5.08
CA LYS A 137 -6.56 14.81 3.80
C LYS A 137 -6.16 13.34 3.92
N PRO A 138 -6.77 12.42 3.17
CA PRO A 138 -6.24 11.07 3.05
C PRO A 138 -4.85 11.10 2.40
N THR A 139 -3.98 10.15 2.76
CA THR A 139 -2.61 10.09 2.26
C THR A 139 -2.41 8.88 1.37
N LEU A 140 -1.84 9.10 0.18
CA LEU A 140 -1.24 8.06 -0.66
C LEU A 140 0.28 8.11 -0.51
N ILE A 141 0.89 7.00 -0.11
CA ILE A 141 2.33 6.76 -0.17
C ILE A 141 2.59 5.88 -1.39
N ARG A 142 3.08 6.45 -2.47
CA ARG A 142 3.52 5.70 -3.66
C ARG A 142 4.92 5.18 -3.42
N MET A 143 5.04 3.88 -3.22
CA MET A 143 6.28 3.21 -2.91
C MET A 143 6.77 2.41 -4.12
N HIS A 144 7.83 2.86 -4.75
CA HIS A 144 8.46 2.10 -5.84
C HIS A 144 9.16 0.87 -5.29
N SER A 145 8.87 -0.29 -5.87
CA SER A 145 9.47 -1.56 -5.49
C SER A 145 9.79 -2.44 -6.71
N VAL A 146 10.45 -3.55 -6.45
CA VAL A 146 10.69 -4.60 -7.43
C VAL A 146 10.06 -5.89 -6.92
N ILE A 147 9.05 -6.40 -7.64
CA ILE A 147 8.38 -7.64 -7.24
C ILE A 147 9.40 -8.78 -7.04
N ALA A 148 9.21 -9.58 -6.00
CA ALA A 148 10.09 -10.70 -5.61
C ALA A 148 11.56 -10.31 -5.34
N TRP A 149 11.89 -9.03 -5.08
CA TRP A 149 13.23 -8.67 -4.64
C TRP A 149 13.59 -9.40 -3.32
N PRO A 150 14.78 -9.94 -3.12
CA PRO A 150 15.96 -10.02 -3.99
C PRO A 150 16.14 -11.39 -4.66
N ALA A 151 15.06 -12.02 -5.13
CA ALA A 151 15.14 -13.32 -5.79
C ALA A 151 16.02 -13.24 -7.06
N PRO A 152 17.11 -14.00 -7.18
CA PRO A 152 18.12 -13.80 -8.20
C PRO A 152 17.62 -13.91 -9.64
N LYS A 153 16.61 -14.75 -9.89
CA LYS A 153 16.03 -14.98 -11.23
C LYS A 153 14.61 -14.46 -11.38
N ALA A 154 13.84 -14.46 -10.29
CA ALA A 154 12.40 -14.17 -10.34
C ALA A 154 12.07 -12.69 -10.12
N GLN A 155 12.95 -11.89 -9.50
CA GLN A 155 12.69 -10.47 -9.26
C GLN A 155 12.38 -9.73 -10.56
N GLY A 156 11.40 -8.81 -10.49
CA GLY A 156 11.01 -7.97 -11.62
C GLY A 156 10.32 -8.72 -12.76
N THR A 157 9.86 -9.96 -12.55
CA THR A 157 9.23 -10.78 -13.60
C THR A 157 7.75 -11.03 -13.31
N ALA A 158 6.94 -11.14 -14.36
CA ALA A 158 5.52 -11.49 -14.25
C ALA A 158 5.32 -12.90 -13.66
N SER A 159 6.26 -13.82 -13.89
CA SER A 159 6.17 -15.17 -13.34
C SER A 159 6.18 -15.22 -11.80
N SER A 160 6.70 -14.19 -11.14
CA SER A 160 6.65 -14.10 -9.67
C SER A 160 5.33 -13.58 -9.12
N HIS A 161 4.43 -13.09 -9.97
CA HIS A 161 3.16 -12.48 -9.53
C HIS A 161 2.16 -13.48 -8.94
N GLY A 162 2.24 -14.73 -9.24
CA GLY A 162 1.28 -15.73 -8.71
C GLY A 162 1.79 -17.17 -8.78
N SER A 163 3.04 -17.37 -9.14
CA SER A 163 3.66 -18.68 -9.24
C SER A 163 4.64 -18.92 -8.09
N ALA A 164 4.75 -20.16 -7.64
CA ALA A 164 5.75 -20.54 -6.65
C ALA A 164 7.15 -20.33 -7.22
N LEU A 165 8.06 -19.75 -6.43
CA LEU A 165 9.45 -19.50 -6.82
C LEU A 165 10.24 -20.79 -7.07
N GLY A 166 9.85 -21.91 -6.42
CA GLY A 166 10.59 -23.17 -6.42
C GLY A 166 11.71 -23.23 -5.37
N VAL A 167 12.08 -24.44 -4.99
CA VAL A 167 12.99 -24.69 -3.84
C VAL A 167 14.34 -24.00 -4.01
N ASP A 168 14.93 -24.09 -5.20
CA ASP A 168 16.27 -23.52 -5.45
C ASP A 168 16.26 -22.00 -5.40
N GLU A 169 15.23 -21.36 -5.96
CA GLU A 169 15.10 -19.91 -5.94
C GLU A 169 14.79 -19.40 -4.54
N ILE A 170 13.98 -20.13 -3.76
CA ILE A 170 13.71 -19.80 -2.35
C ILE A 170 15.01 -19.83 -1.54
N LYS A 171 15.83 -20.89 -1.69
CA LYS A 171 17.12 -21.00 -1.01
C LYS A 171 18.06 -19.86 -1.39
N ALA A 172 18.16 -19.56 -2.69
CA ALA A 172 18.99 -18.46 -3.18
C ALA A 172 18.52 -17.09 -2.65
N THR A 173 17.21 -16.87 -2.57
CA THR A 173 16.61 -15.66 -2.00
C THR A 173 16.92 -15.55 -0.52
N LYS A 174 16.79 -16.64 0.25
CA LYS A 174 17.15 -16.66 1.67
C LYS A 174 18.64 -16.30 1.88
N ILE A 175 19.53 -16.84 1.07
CA ILE A 175 20.96 -16.51 1.11
C ILE A 175 21.18 -15.02 0.82
N ALA A 176 20.50 -14.45 -0.19
CA ALA A 176 20.61 -13.04 -0.52
C ALA A 176 20.11 -12.11 0.61
N LEU A 177 19.16 -12.59 1.41
CA LEU A 177 18.64 -11.90 2.60
C LEU A 177 19.47 -12.16 3.88
N GLY A 178 20.51 -12.98 3.81
CA GLY A 178 21.30 -13.37 4.98
C GLY A 178 20.61 -14.35 5.92
N LEU A 179 19.59 -15.06 5.43
CA LEU A 179 18.82 -16.06 6.17
C LEU A 179 19.39 -17.47 5.94
N ASN A 180 19.08 -18.40 6.86
CA ASN A 180 19.44 -19.80 6.70
C ASN A 180 18.59 -20.44 5.58
N PRO A 181 19.20 -20.95 4.47
CA PRO A 181 18.47 -21.50 3.35
C PRO A 181 17.74 -22.81 3.64
N ASP A 182 18.14 -23.52 4.69
CA ASP A 182 17.61 -24.85 5.05
C ASP A 182 16.61 -24.80 6.21
N GLU A 183 16.31 -23.62 6.74
CA GLU A 183 15.38 -23.43 7.85
C GLU A 183 14.06 -22.84 7.33
N ASP A 184 12.94 -23.52 7.59
CA ASP A 184 11.61 -23.04 7.29
C ASP A 184 10.92 -22.49 8.55
N PHE A 185 10.10 -21.44 8.38
CA PHE A 185 9.36 -20.78 9.47
C PHE A 185 10.24 -20.27 10.63
N ALA A 186 11.48 -19.86 10.32
CA ALA A 186 12.35 -19.23 11.31
C ALA A 186 11.68 -17.97 11.90
N MET A 187 11.71 -17.86 13.21
CA MET A 187 11.29 -16.63 13.89
C MET A 187 12.51 -15.71 13.99
N PRO A 188 12.40 -14.45 13.54
CA PRO A 188 13.50 -13.48 13.63
C PRO A 188 13.80 -13.06 15.07
#